data_0a9fe639f173aaa8358ed372281d6e01
#
_entry.id   0a9fe639f173aaa8358ed372281d6e01
#
_cell.length_a   1.000
_cell.length_b   1.000
_cell.length_c   1.000
_cell.angle_alpha   90.00
_cell.angle_beta   90.00
_cell.angle_gamma   90.00
#
_symmetry.space_group_name_H-M   'P 1'
#
loop_
_entity.id
_entity.type
_entity.pdbx_description
1 polymer ?
#
loop_
_entity_poly.entity_id
_entity_poly.type
_entity_poly.pdbx_seq_one_letter_code
_entity_poly.pdbx_strand_id
1 'polypeptide(L)'
;MKNTFRSLAGRDFRYYFFGQAISLIGTWVQQVALSWIAYRVTGSAFMLGLVAFSGQIPMLVATPLGGMLADRFSKRNILLWTQVVEMAVATTLSVVAWQQSFSPWILITASAVLGVAGAMEMPTRQAFITEIIHDRSLLPNAIALNSLTFNAARLLGPAVAGFTLAIFNEPACFAINAVSYVAAIYTQLTIHLEKPAGNRTSGSLIEALEYVRRFAPARWLVAIVAVTSICVSPFMTFMPVYAQDIFNGGPDLLGILLGASGGGALAAALFLASRRSLAGIGNRIILACLVGGVASVAFAYNRLLTLALPLLFVSGGSFIMIVTSCNILLQSLVPEHLRGRVMALYTMSFIGMLPLGSLVYGSLAHQIGSVKPVFVIAGVISIAYGYVLMKVMPGLTQMAQRALRTA
;
A
#
# COMPACT_ATOMS: atom_id res chain seq x y z
N MET A 1 18.91 21.89 0.19
CA MET A 1 18.56 21.10 -1.01
C MET A 1 19.68 20.19 -1.52
N LYS A 2 20.96 20.61 -1.56
CA LYS A 2 22.07 19.75 -2.05
C LYS A 2 22.24 18.41 -1.28
N ASN A 3 21.82 18.33 -0.04
CA ASN A 3 21.95 17.13 0.80
C ASN A 3 20.82 16.09 0.62
N THR A 4 19.66 16.49 0.10
CA THR A 4 18.46 15.63 0.00
C THR A 4 18.55 14.62 -1.14
N PHE A 5 19.31 14.92 -2.19
CA PHE A 5 19.40 14.10 -3.40
C PHE A 5 20.81 13.54 -3.64
N ARG A 6 21.60 13.37 -2.58
CA ARG A 6 23.01 12.94 -2.69
C ARG A 6 23.18 11.59 -3.38
N SER A 7 22.31 10.63 -3.11
CA SER A 7 22.40 9.30 -3.72
C SER A 7 22.12 9.29 -5.23
N LEU A 8 21.44 10.33 -5.77
CA LEU A 8 21.26 10.47 -7.22
C LEU A 8 22.53 10.89 -7.97
N ALA A 9 23.60 11.28 -7.26
CA ALA A 9 24.89 11.52 -7.87
C ALA A 9 25.48 10.21 -8.45
N GLY A 10 25.21 9.07 -7.81
CA GLY A 10 25.55 7.75 -8.33
C GLY A 10 24.75 7.42 -9.60
N ARG A 11 25.47 7.05 -10.67
CA ARG A 11 24.86 6.75 -11.98
C ARG A 11 23.81 5.63 -11.88
N ASP A 12 24.17 4.52 -11.24
CA ASP A 12 23.33 3.31 -11.19
C ASP A 12 22.08 3.54 -10.39
N PHE A 13 22.19 4.19 -9.21
CA PHE A 13 21.02 4.53 -8.43
C PHE A 13 20.11 5.55 -9.12
N ARG A 14 20.67 6.51 -9.86
CA ARG A 14 19.89 7.49 -10.62
C ARG A 14 19.07 6.81 -11.72
N TYR A 15 19.65 5.90 -12.51
CA TYR A 15 18.92 5.14 -13.53
C TYR A 15 17.81 4.30 -12.90
N TYR A 16 18.14 3.58 -11.84
CA TYR A 16 17.17 2.79 -11.07
C TYR A 16 16.00 3.66 -10.59
N PHE A 17 16.30 4.80 -9.94
CA PHE A 17 15.31 5.71 -9.37
C PHE A 17 14.29 6.20 -10.39
N PHE A 18 14.74 6.69 -11.53
CA PHE A 18 13.83 7.19 -12.59
C PHE A 18 13.06 6.07 -13.27
N GLY A 19 13.71 4.96 -13.61
CA GLY A 19 13.03 3.80 -14.19
C GLY A 19 11.94 3.26 -13.27
N GLN A 20 12.25 3.17 -11.98
CA GLN A 20 11.29 2.71 -10.96
C GLN A 20 10.15 3.70 -10.74
N ALA A 21 10.42 5.01 -10.76
CA ALA A 21 9.38 6.03 -10.62
C ALA A 21 8.35 5.97 -11.76
N ILE A 22 8.82 5.81 -12.99
CA ILE A 22 7.95 5.65 -14.17
C ILE A 22 7.11 4.37 -14.05
N SER A 23 7.73 3.24 -13.71
CA SER A 23 7.04 1.97 -13.55
C SER A 23 6.00 1.99 -12.43
N LEU A 24 6.30 2.62 -11.28
CA LEU A 24 5.35 2.75 -10.18
C LEU A 24 4.10 3.55 -10.58
N ILE A 25 4.25 4.65 -11.32
CA ILE A 25 3.10 5.43 -11.81
C ILE A 25 2.26 4.56 -12.76
N GLY A 26 2.89 3.86 -13.70
CA GLY A 26 2.21 2.94 -14.61
C GLY A 26 1.44 1.84 -13.87
N THR A 27 2.03 1.26 -12.83
CA THR A 27 1.39 0.25 -11.98
C THR A 27 0.13 0.80 -11.30
N TRP A 28 0.16 2.03 -10.78
CA TRP A 28 -1.03 2.66 -10.20
C TRP A 28 -2.09 2.95 -11.25
N VAL A 29 -1.70 3.41 -12.45
CA VAL A 29 -2.63 3.60 -13.57
C VAL A 29 -3.34 2.30 -13.92
N GLN A 30 -2.60 1.20 -14.04
CA GLN A 30 -3.16 -0.12 -14.29
C GLN A 30 -4.09 -0.57 -13.16
N GLN A 31 -3.72 -0.38 -11.90
CA GLN A 31 -4.52 -0.82 -10.76
C GLN A 31 -5.89 -0.12 -10.69
N VAL A 32 -5.91 1.18 -10.96
CA VAL A 32 -7.17 1.95 -11.01
C VAL A 32 -8.01 1.53 -12.21
N ALA A 33 -7.40 1.36 -13.40
CA ALA A 33 -8.09 0.87 -14.58
C ALA A 33 -8.69 -0.53 -14.36
N LEU A 34 -7.93 -1.43 -13.72
CA LEU A 34 -8.40 -2.78 -13.42
C LEU A 34 -9.60 -2.77 -12.47
N SER A 35 -9.58 -1.93 -11.42
CA SER A 35 -10.72 -1.80 -10.50
C SER A 35 -11.94 -1.19 -11.18
N TRP A 36 -11.75 -0.20 -12.05
CA TRP A 36 -12.81 0.40 -12.85
C TRP A 36 -13.48 -0.62 -13.77
N ILE A 37 -12.69 -1.35 -14.57
CA ILE A 37 -13.20 -2.38 -15.47
C ILE A 37 -13.89 -3.50 -14.72
N ALA A 38 -13.32 -3.95 -13.60
CA ALA A 38 -13.92 -5.00 -12.79
C ALA A 38 -15.35 -4.65 -12.39
N TYR A 39 -15.60 -3.40 -12.02
CA TYR A 39 -16.95 -2.94 -11.71
C TYR A 39 -17.80 -2.72 -12.95
N ARG A 40 -17.29 -2.03 -13.96
CA ARG A 40 -18.01 -1.74 -15.21
C ARG A 40 -18.52 -3.00 -15.91
N VAL A 41 -17.71 -4.06 -15.96
CA VAL A 41 -18.04 -5.32 -16.63
C VAL A 41 -18.99 -6.19 -15.81
N THR A 42 -18.88 -6.17 -14.49
CA THR A 42 -19.60 -7.12 -13.64
C THR A 42 -20.79 -6.50 -12.90
N GLY A 43 -20.80 -5.18 -12.69
CA GLY A 43 -21.77 -4.49 -11.83
C GLY A 43 -21.77 -5.00 -10.37
N SER A 44 -20.74 -5.75 -9.96
CA SER A 44 -20.73 -6.49 -8.71
C SER A 44 -19.66 -6.02 -7.74
N ALA A 45 -20.09 -5.56 -6.57
CA ALA A 45 -19.20 -5.23 -5.46
C ALA A 45 -18.42 -6.47 -4.97
N PHE A 46 -19.03 -7.68 -5.04
CA PHE A 46 -18.33 -8.92 -4.72
C PHE A 46 -17.16 -9.17 -5.65
N MET A 47 -17.33 -8.96 -6.96
CA MET A 47 -16.25 -9.13 -7.93
C MET A 47 -15.12 -8.12 -7.73
N LEU A 48 -15.41 -6.88 -7.36
CA LEU A 48 -14.37 -5.93 -6.94
C LEU A 48 -13.56 -6.46 -5.76
N GLY A 49 -14.26 -6.96 -4.73
CA GLY A 49 -13.61 -7.56 -3.57
C GLY A 49 -12.77 -8.78 -3.93
N LEU A 50 -13.27 -9.64 -4.81
CA LEU A 50 -12.60 -10.87 -5.26
C LEU A 50 -11.36 -10.56 -6.11
N VAL A 51 -11.43 -9.60 -7.02
CA VAL A 51 -10.29 -9.15 -7.84
C VAL A 51 -9.20 -8.54 -6.93
N ALA A 52 -9.58 -7.68 -5.98
CA ALA A 52 -8.65 -7.12 -5.00
C ALA A 52 -8.02 -8.22 -4.12
N PHE A 53 -8.82 -9.17 -3.64
CA PHE A 53 -8.36 -10.32 -2.86
C PHE A 53 -7.37 -11.17 -3.65
N SER A 54 -7.68 -11.50 -4.90
CA SER A 54 -6.86 -12.34 -5.77
C SER A 54 -5.48 -11.73 -6.06
N GLY A 55 -5.38 -10.41 -6.13
CA GLY A 55 -4.10 -9.70 -6.31
C GLY A 55 -3.27 -9.63 -5.03
N GLN A 56 -3.89 -9.52 -3.88
CA GLN A 56 -3.17 -9.25 -2.65
C GLN A 56 -2.88 -10.50 -1.80
N ILE A 57 -3.72 -11.54 -1.86
CA ILE A 57 -3.49 -12.75 -1.08
C ILE A 57 -2.23 -13.53 -1.51
N PRO A 58 -1.93 -13.70 -2.83
CA PRO A 58 -0.66 -14.29 -3.25
C PRO A 58 0.53 -13.47 -2.77
N MET A 59 0.41 -12.14 -2.78
CA MET A 59 1.45 -11.25 -2.28
C MET A 59 1.74 -11.52 -0.78
N LEU A 60 0.70 -11.70 0.04
CA LEU A 60 0.87 -12.01 1.45
C LEU A 60 1.55 -13.37 1.67
N VAL A 61 1.07 -14.42 0.97
CA VAL A 61 1.52 -15.80 1.17
C VAL A 61 2.91 -16.04 0.56
N ALA A 62 3.18 -15.47 -0.61
CA ALA A 62 4.41 -15.72 -1.36
C ALA A 62 5.56 -14.75 -1.02
N THR A 63 5.33 -13.64 -0.30
CA THR A 63 6.41 -12.70 0.08
C THR A 63 7.56 -13.34 0.86
N PRO A 64 7.35 -14.27 1.82
CA PRO A 64 8.45 -14.98 2.47
C PRO A 64 9.28 -15.81 1.48
N LEU A 65 8.62 -16.44 0.49
CA LEU A 65 9.32 -17.18 -0.59
C LEU A 65 10.12 -16.23 -1.48
N GLY A 66 9.58 -15.06 -1.79
CA GLY A 66 10.29 -14.01 -2.52
C GLY A 66 11.58 -13.56 -1.82
N GLY A 67 11.54 -13.40 -0.50
CA GLY A 67 12.72 -13.12 0.32
C GLY A 67 13.76 -14.23 0.24
N MET A 68 13.35 -15.50 0.38
CA MET A 68 14.24 -16.64 0.26
C MET A 68 14.88 -16.77 -1.14
N LEU A 69 14.10 -16.48 -2.18
CA LEU A 69 14.62 -16.47 -3.57
C LEU A 69 15.62 -15.33 -3.77
N ALA A 70 15.35 -14.13 -3.22
CA ALA A 70 16.26 -13.00 -3.27
C ALA A 70 17.61 -13.25 -2.57
N ASP A 71 17.64 -14.15 -1.58
CA ASP A 71 18.88 -14.58 -0.91
C ASP A 71 19.67 -15.61 -1.72
N ARG A 72 18.99 -16.44 -2.53
CA ARG A 72 19.62 -17.54 -3.29
C ARG A 72 19.98 -17.17 -4.71
N PHE A 73 19.20 -16.33 -5.36
CA PHE A 73 19.35 -16.00 -6.77
C PHE A 73 19.77 -14.54 -6.96
N SER A 74 20.26 -14.23 -8.15
CA SER A 74 20.57 -12.85 -8.55
C SER A 74 19.30 -12.00 -8.46
N LYS A 75 19.34 -10.95 -7.62
CA LYS A 75 18.24 -10.01 -7.42
C LYS A 75 17.83 -9.34 -8.72
N ARG A 76 18.81 -9.00 -9.55
CA ARG A 76 18.58 -8.47 -10.89
C ARG A 76 17.74 -9.41 -11.75
N ASN A 77 18.08 -10.70 -11.77
CA ASN A 77 17.35 -11.67 -12.59
C ASN A 77 15.91 -11.85 -12.09
N ILE A 78 15.70 -11.88 -10.77
CA ILE A 78 14.35 -11.96 -10.20
C ILE A 78 13.54 -10.74 -10.62
N LEU A 79 14.09 -9.52 -10.48
CA LEU A 79 13.41 -8.29 -10.87
C LEU A 79 13.11 -8.24 -12.37
N LEU A 80 14.03 -8.68 -13.23
CA LEU A 80 13.81 -8.75 -14.67
C LEU A 80 12.66 -9.71 -15.02
N TRP A 81 12.66 -10.91 -14.43
CA TRP A 81 11.61 -11.89 -14.67
C TRP A 81 10.24 -11.43 -14.18
N THR A 82 10.15 -10.86 -12.97
CA THR A 82 8.88 -10.33 -12.46
C THR A 82 8.34 -9.23 -13.36
N GLN A 83 9.19 -8.30 -13.79
CA GLN A 83 8.77 -7.20 -14.68
C GLN A 83 8.40 -7.66 -16.10
N VAL A 84 9.04 -8.70 -16.62
CA VAL A 84 8.62 -9.32 -17.89
C VAL A 84 7.23 -9.95 -17.76
N VAL A 85 6.97 -10.65 -16.65
CA VAL A 85 5.63 -11.22 -16.37
C VAL A 85 4.59 -10.12 -16.23
N GLU A 86 4.88 -9.07 -15.45
CA GLU A 86 3.97 -7.94 -15.26
C GLU A 86 3.71 -7.18 -16.56
N MET A 87 4.73 -6.99 -17.41
CA MET A 87 4.60 -6.43 -18.75
C MET A 87 3.72 -7.29 -19.65
N ALA A 88 3.90 -8.61 -19.61
CA ALA A 88 3.08 -9.54 -20.39
C ALA A 88 1.60 -9.48 -19.97
N VAL A 89 1.33 -9.43 -18.65
CA VAL A 89 -0.04 -9.26 -18.13
C VAL A 89 -0.62 -7.91 -18.56
N ALA A 90 0.13 -6.81 -18.44
CA ALA A 90 -0.31 -5.48 -18.85
C ALA A 90 -0.63 -5.44 -20.36
N THR A 91 0.22 -6.05 -21.18
CA THR A 91 0.01 -6.16 -22.65
C THR A 91 -1.25 -6.98 -22.95
N THR A 92 -1.43 -8.13 -22.28
CA THR A 92 -2.63 -8.97 -22.43
C THR A 92 -3.89 -8.20 -22.06
N LEU A 93 -3.90 -7.51 -20.91
CA LEU A 93 -5.02 -6.68 -20.49
C LEU A 93 -5.32 -5.55 -21.48
N SER A 94 -4.30 -4.93 -22.08
CA SER A 94 -4.47 -3.91 -23.12
C SER A 94 -5.17 -4.48 -24.36
N VAL A 95 -4.74 -5.66 -24.83
CA VAL A 95 -5.34 -6.33 -26.00
C VAL A 95 -6.79 -6.74 -25.70
N VAL A 96 -7.04 -7.34 -24.53
CA VAL A 96 -8.39 -7.74 -24.11
C VAL A 96 -9.31 -6.52 -23.96
N ALA A 97 -8.78 -5.40 -23.46
CA ALA A 97 -9.52 -4.14 -23.38
C ALA A 97 -9.85 -3.58 -24.75
N TRP A 98 -8.92 -3.64 -25.70
CA TRP A 98 -9.15 -3.24 -27.09
C TRP A 98 -10.25 -4.06 -27.76
N GLN A 99 -10.24 -5.38 -27.53
CA GLN A 99 -11.25 -6.30 -28.07
C GLN A 99 -12.58 -6.25 -27.33
N GLN A 100 -12.68 -5.49 -26.22
CA GLN A 100 -13.85 -5.44 -25.34
C GLN A 100 -14.31 -6.82 -24.84
N SER A 101 -13.39 -7.77 -24.74
CA SER A 101 -13.66 -9.20 -24.45
C SER A 101 -13.34 -9.58 -23.01
N PHE A 102 -13.50 -8.65 -22.05
CA PHE A 102 -13.28 -8.93 -20.63
C PHE A 102 -14.24 -9.98 -20.09
N SER A 103 -13.66 -10.94 -19.38
CA SER A 103 -14.42 -11.82 -18.50
C SER A 103 -13.94 -11.66 -17.06
N PRO A 104 -14.77 -11.95 -16.06
CA PRO A 104 -14.37 -11.91 -14.66
C PRO A 104 -13.11 -12.76 -14.35
N TRP A 105 -12.98 -13.89 -15.01
CA TRP A 105 -11.86 -14.81 -14.84
C TRP A 105 -10.54 -14.24 -15.31
N ILE A 106 -10.55 -13.44 -16.39
CA ILE A 106 -9.33 -12.75 -16.87
C ILE A 106 -8.86 -11.75 -15.82
N LEU A 107 -9.77 -10.99 -15.22
CA LEU A 107 -9.45 -10.01 -14.19
C LEU A 107 -8.88 -10.67 -12.93
N ILE A 108 -9.50 -11.77 -12.47
CA ILE A 108 -9.06 -12.54 -11.31
C ILE A 108 -7.68 -13.14 -11.56
N THR A 109 -7.49 -13.79 -12.71
CA THR A 109 -6.23 -14.46 -13.06
C THR A 109 -5.10 -13.44 -13.23
N ALA A 110 -5.35 -12.32 -13.93
CA ALA A 110 -4.38 -11.24 -14.08
C ALA A 110 -3.96 -10.68 -12.72
N SER A 111 -4.94 -10.40 -11.84
CA SER A 111 -4.67 -9.92 -10.48
C SER A 111 -3.84 -10.93 -9.67
N ALA A 112 -4.15 -12.20 -9.74
CA ALA A 112 -3.40 -13.26 -9.03
C ALA A 112 -1.96 -13.36 -9.52
N VAL A 113 -1.73 -13.33 -10.84
CA VAL A 113 -0.38 -13.34 -11.43
C VAL A 113 0.42 -12.12 -11.01
N LEU A 114 -0.19 -10.91 -11.06
CA LEU A 114 0.43 -9.68 -10.58
C LEU A 114 0.76 -9.74 -9.08
N GLY A 115 -0.11 -10.36 -8.29
CA GLY A 115 0.11 -10.57 -6.86
C GLY A 115 1.31 -11.49 -6.57
N VAL A 116 1.48 -12.57 -7.33
CA VAL A 116 2.65 -13.46 -7.21
C VAL A 116 3.93 -12.74 -7.65
N ALA A 117 3.89 -12.01 -8.77
CA ALA A 117 5.04 -11.23 -9.23
C ALA A 117 5.47 -10.19 -8.20
N GLY A 118 4.52 -9.40 -7.67
CA GLY A 118 4.76 -8.40 -6.64
C GLY A 118 5.30 -8.98 -5.32
N ALA A 119 4.89 -10.21 -4.96
CA ALA A 119 5.43 -10.92 -3.79
C ALA A 119 6.93 -11.22 -3.91
N MET A 120 7.40 -11.49 -5.11
CA MET A 120 8.82 -11.72 -5.39
C MET A 120 9.57 -10.41 -5.58
N GLU A 121 8.94 -9.45 -6.24
CA GLU A 121 9.55 -8.16 -6.58
C GLU A 121 9.83 -7.30 -5.34
N MET A 122 8.87 -7.18 -4.42
CA MET A 122 8.95 -6.24 -3.31
C MET A 122 10.16 -6.45 -2.39
N PRO A 123 10.43 -7.66 -1.85
CA PRO A 123 11.62 -7.90 -1.02
C PRO A 123 12.92 -7.82 -1.84
N THR A 124 12.89 -8.31 -3.08
CA THR A 124 14.04 -8.28 -3.99
C THR A 124 14.46 -6.86 -4.32
N ARG A 125 13.51 -5.95 -4.56
CA ARG A 125 13.73 -4.53 -4.84
C ARG A 125 14.42 -3.84 -3.66
N GLN A 126 13.98 -4.09 -2.44
CA GLN A 126 14.61 -3.51 -1.24
C GLN A 126 16.05 -3.99 -1.06
N ALA A 127 16.29 -5.28 -1.30
CA ALA A 127 17.63 -5.85 -1.24
C ALA A 127 18.52 -5.35 -2.41
N PHE A 128 17.97 -5.14 -3.60
CA PHE A 128 18.69 -4.62 -4.77
C PHE A 128 19.24 -3.21 -4.56
N ILE A 129 18.50 -2.32 -3.88
CA ILE A 129 18.98 -0.98 -3.55
C ILE A 129 20.29 -1.03 -2.76
N THR A 130 20.45 -2.02 -1.88
CA THR A 130 21.67 -2.16 -1.09
C THR A 130 22.87 -2.66 -1.90
N GLU A 131 22.64 -3.25 -3.07
CA GLU A 131 23.69 -3.71 -3.99
C GLU A 131 24.16 -2.61 -4.96
N ILE A 132 23.25 -1.72 -5.39
CA ILE A 132 23.57 -0.64 -6.33
C ILE A 132 24.18 0.59 -5.66
N ILE A 133 24.15 0.69 -4.33
CA ILE A 133 24.76 1.78 -3.57
C ILE A 133 26.14 1.34 -3.09
N HIS A 134 27.19 1.77 -3.82
CA HIS A 134 28.59 1.45 -3.47
C HIS A 134 29.05 2.19 -2.21
N ASP A 135 28.71 3.48 -2.07
CA ASP A 135 29.00 4.25 -0.86
C ASP A 135 27.93 4.03 0.21
N ARG A 136 28.26 3.23 1.23
CA ARG A 136 27.38 2.91 2.36
C ARG A 136 26.84 4.13 3.10
N SER A 137 27.56 5.27 3.06
CA SER A 137 27.11 6.52 3.69
C SER A 137 25.86 7.11 2.99
N LEU A 138 25.63 6.77 1.73
CA LEU A 138 24.49 7.21 0.91
C LEU A 138 23.27 6.30 1.05
N LEU A 139 23.42 5.10 1.62
CA LEU A 139 22.33 4.11 1.71
C LEU A 139 21.08 4.64 2.43
N PRO A 140 21.19 5.36 3.59
CA PRO A 140 20.01 5.93 4.24
C PRO A 140 19.27 6.94 3.34
N ASN A 141 20.02 7.74 2.57
CA ASN A 141 19.42 8.69 1.61
C ASN A 141 18.75 7.98 0.44
N ALA A 142 19.34 6.92 -0.10
CA ALA A 142 18.75 6.12 -1.17
C ALA A 142 17.44 5.45 -0.74
N ILE A 143 17.40 4.87 0.48
CA ILE A 143 16.19 4.28 1.06
C ILE A 143 15.10 5.35 1.26
N ALA A 144 15.47 6.54 1.73
CA ALA A 144 14.53 7.66 1.90
C ALA A 144 13.95 8.12 0.55
N LEU A 145 14.77 8.25 -0.49
CA LEU A 145 14.32 8.61 -1.83
C LEU A 145 13.43 7.52 -2.46
N ASN A 146 13.77 6.25 -2.30
CA ASN A 146 12.92 5.15 -2.74
C ASN A 146 11.54 5.18 -2.07
N SER A 147 11.51 5.43 -0.76
CA SER A 147 10.27 5.58 0.00
C SER A 147 9.47 6.81 -0.47
N LEU A 148 10.14 7.92 -0.77
CA LEU A 148 9.51 9.12 -1.32
C LEU A 148 8.86 8.81 -2.67
N THR A 149 9.55 8.11 -3.57
CA THR A 149 9.03 7.71 -4.89
C THR A 149 7.78 6.85 -4.75
N PHE A 150 7.81 5.85 -3.86
CA PHE A 150 6.66 4.98 -3.61
C PHE A 150 5.45 5.76 -3.09
N ASN A 151 5.66 6.66 -2.14
CA ASN A 151 4.58 7.49 -1.59
C ASN A 151 4.07 8.52 -2.60
N ALA A 152 4.96 9.11 -3.40
CA ALA A 152 4.57 10.03 -4.47
C ALA A 152 3.74 9.32 -5.55
N ALA A 153 4.15 8.13 -5.97
CA ALA A 153 3.40 7.34 -6.93
C ALA A 153 2.02 6.92 -6.38
N ARG A 154 1.95 6.55 -5.10
CA ARG A 154 0.68 6.23 -4.42
C ARG A 154 -0.28 7.41 -4.35
N LEU A 155 0.25 8.63 -4.20
CA LEU A 155 -0.53 9.86 -4.16
C LEU A 155 -0.97 10.29 -5.56
N LEU A 156 -0.02 10.38 -6.49
CA LEU A 156 -0.24 10.93 -7.83
C LEU A 156 -0.84 9.89 -8.79
N GLY A 157 -0.52 8.61 -8.57
CA GLY A 157 -0.94 7.52 -9.44
C GLY A 157 -2.44 7.47 -9.70
N PRO A 158 -3.31 7.47 -8.68
CA PRO A 158 -4.76 7.46 -8.90
C PRO A 158 -5.27 8.67 -9.68
N ALA A 159 -4.72 9.87 -9.44
CA ALA A 159 -5.10 11.07 -10.19
C ALA A 159 -4.66 10.98 -11.66
N VAL A 160 -3.42 10.54 -11.91
CA VAL A 160 -2.91 10.27 -13.27
C VAL A 160 -3.74 9.20 -13.95
N ALA A 161 -4.12 8.15 -13.22
CA ALA A 161 -4.95 7.06 -13.73
C ALA A 161 -6.34 7.53 -14.17
N GLY A 162 -7.03 8.30 -13.31
CA GLY A 162 -8.36 8.85 -13.63
C GLY A 162 -8.30 9.74 -14.87
N PHE A 163 -7.29 10.63 -14.94
CA PHE A 163 -7.07 11.48 -16.12
C PHE A 163 -6.76 10.67 -17.38
N THR A 164 -5.91 9.65 -17.29
CA THR A 164 -5.56 8.77 -18.41
C THR A 164 -6.77 7.99 -18.90
N LEU A 165 -7.57 7.44 -17.99
CA LEU A 165 -8.81 6.74 -18.31
C LEU A 165 -9.85 7.65 -18.98
N ALA A 166 -9.96 8.90 -18.53
CA ALA A 166 -10.92 9.85 -19.09
C ALA A 166 -10.56 10.28 -20.54
N ILE A 167 -9.26 10.40 -20.83
CA ILE A 167 -8.79 10.87 -22.16
C ILE A 167 -8.56 9.73 -23.15
N PHE A 168 -7.91 8.64 -22.68
CA PHE A 168 -7.34 7.61 -23.56
C PHE A 168 -8.07 6.26 -23.47
N ASN A 169 -9.02 6.09 -22.58
CA ASN A 169 -9.71 4.82 -22.28
C ASN A 169 -8.85 3.73 -21.61
N GLU A 170 -9.46 2.56 -21.35
CA GLU A 170 -8.82 1.47 -20.60
C GLU A 170 -7.64 0.80 -21.35
N PRO A 171 -7.73 0.50 -22.65
CA PRO A 171 -6.60 -0.09 -23.39
C PRO A 171 -5.31 0.71 -23.23
N ALA A 172 -5.41 2.04 -23.31
CA ALA A 172 -4.25 2.92 -23.19
C ALA A 172 -3.63 2.88 -21.78
N CYS A 173 -4.42 2.77 -20.72
CA CYS A 173 -3.91 2.65 -19.36
C CYS A 173 -3.01 1.43 -19.20
N PHE A 174 -3.45 0.28 -19.72
CA PHE A 174 -2.65 -0.94 -19.70
C PHE A 174 -1.42 -0.86 -20.61
N ALA A 175 -1.55 -0.26 -21.82
CA ALA A 175 -0.43 -0.06 -22.72
C ALA A 175 0.64 0.85 -22.12
N ILE A 176 0.25 1.96 -21.49
CA ILE A 176 1.17 2.88 -20.78
C ILE A 176 1.95 2.12 -19.72
N ASN A 177 1.29 1.27 -18.93
CA ASN A 177 2.00 0.47 -17.95
C ASN A 177 2.92 -0.58 -18.58
N ALA A 178 2.50 -1.25 -19.64
CA ALA A 178 3.37 -2.19 -20.38
C ALA A 178 4.65 -1.49 -20.87
N VAL A 179 4.52 -0.27 -21.43
CA VAL A 179 5.68 0.55 -21.85
C VAL A 179 6.52 0.99 -20.66
N SER A 180 5.91 1.30 -19.52
CA SER A 180 6.65 1.71 -18.30
C SER A 180 7.59 0.61 -17.79
N TYR A 181 7.21 -0.66 -17.94
CA TYR A 181 8.08 -1.79 -17.60
C TYR A 181 9.31 -1.87 -18.53
N VAL A 182 9.20 -1.47 -19.80
CA VAL A 182 10.37 -1.41 -20.70
C VAL A 182 11.43 -0.46 -20.14
N ALA A 183 11.02 0.69 -19.60
CA ALA A 183 11.95 1.64 -18.96
C ALA A 183 12.62 1.02 -17.72
N ALA A 184 11.87 0.32 -16.88
CA ALA A 184 12.42 -0.33 -15.69
C ALA A 184 13.38 -1.48 -16.06
N ILE A 185 13.01 -2.33 -17.02
CA ILE A 185 13.85 -3.42 -17.52
C ILE A 185 15.15 -2.85 -18.12
N TYR A 186 15.05 -1.82 -18.96
CA TYR A 186 16.21 -1.18 -19.56
C TYR A 186 17.18 -0.64 -18.51
N THR A 187 16.68 0.06 -17.50
CA THR A 187 17.55 0.60 -16.44
C THR A 187 18.23 -0.50 -15.64
N GLN A 188 17.55 -1.61 -15.35
CA GLN A 188 18.15 -2.75 -14.63
C GLN A 188 19.21 -3.47 -15.47
N LEU A 189 19.05 -3.52 -16.80
CA LEU A 189 20.04 -4.11 -17.69
C LEU A 189 21.33 -3.26 -17.78
N THR A 190 21.22 -1.95 -17.62
CA THR A 190 22.36 -1.01 -17.73
C THR A 190 23.14 -0.82 -16.42
N ILE A 191 22.59 -1.23 -15.26
CA ILE A 191 23.24 -1.10 -13.96
C ILE A 191 24.38 -2.13 -13.81
N HIS A 192 25.53 -1.68 -13.32
CA HIS A 192 26.67 -2.54 -13.01
C HIS A 192 26.58 -3.02 -11.57
N LEU A 193 26.53 -4.35 -11.37
CA LEU A 193 26.50 -4.97 -10.04
C LEU A 193 27.89 -5.51 -9.71
N GLU A 194 28.40 -5.14 -8.54
CA GLU A 194 29.50 -5.83 -7.89
C GLU A 194 28.96 -7.08 -7.17
N LYS A 195 29.83 -8.10 -7.02
CA LYS A 195 29.44 -9.37 -6.40
C LYS A 195 28.82 -9.14 -5.01
N PRO A 196 27.71 -9.86 -4.68
CA PRO A 196 27.04 -9.69 -3.40
C PRO A 196 27.98 -10.01 -2.23
N ALA A 197 28.09 -9.12 -1.27
CA ALA A 197 28.76 -9.38 -0.02
C ALA A 197 27.78 -10.03 0.97
N GLY A 198 27.95 -11.32 1.22
CA GLY A 198 27.77 -12.00 2.48
C GLY A 198 26.41 -12.21 3.11
N ASN A 199 26.29 -13.38 3.64
CA ASN A 199 25.32 -13.99 4.55
C ASN A 199 24.49 -13.04 5.42
N ARG A 200 23.16 -13.08 5.25
CA ARG A 200 22.22 -12.68 6.27
C ARG A 200 21.77 -13.91 7.05
N THR A 201 21.99 -13.90 8.36
CA THR A 201 21.45 -14.88 9.28
C THR A 201 19.92 -14.79 9.28
N SER A 202 19.26 -15.82 8.80
CA SER A 202 17.80 -15.95 8.88
C SER A 202 17.42 -16.22 10.34
N GLY A 203 16.80 -15.25 10.98
CA GLY A 203 16.24 -15.47 12.29
C GLY A 203 14.79 -15.96 12.22
N SER A 204 14.32 -16.67 13.25
CA SER A 204 12.98 -17.25 13.31
C SER A 204 11.88 -16.18 13.50
N LEU A 205 10.84 -16.20 12.66
CA LEU A 205 9.62 -15.40 12.83
C LEU A 205 8.83 -15.78 14.09
N ILE A 206 9.02 -17.01 14.57
CA ILE A 206 8.35 -17.53 15.79
C ILE A 206 8.76 -16.71 17.01
N GLU A 207 10.04 -16.35 17.13
CA GLU A 207 10.56 -15.53 18.22
C GLU A 207 9.91 -14.13 18.24
N ALA A 208 9.75 -13.52 17.06
CA ALA A 208 9.06 -12.23 16.96
C ALA A 208 7.58 -12.32 17.32
N LEU A 209 6.91 -13.41 16.93
CA LEU A 209 5.50 -13.66 17.28
C LEU A 209 5.34 -13.83 18.79
N GLU A 210 6.25 -14.58 19.42
CA GLU A 210 6.24 -14.78 20.88
C GLU A 210 6.50 -13.45 21.61
N TYR A 211 7.45 -12.64 21.13
CA TYR A 211 7.69 -11.29 21.66
C TYR A 211 6.42 -10.43 21.58
N VAL A 212 5.77 -10.37 20.41
CA VAL A 212 4.53 -9.59 20.22
C VAL A 212 3.41 -10.11 21.13
N ARG A 213 3.29 -11.42 21.34
CA ARG A 213 2.29 -11.99 22.28
C ARG A 213 2.57 -11.60 23.73
N ARG A 214 3.82 -11.59 24.15
CA ARG A 214 4.22 -11.31 25.54
C ARG A 214 4.26 -9.81 25.86
N PHE A 215 4.70 -8.99 24.90
CA PHE A 215 4.82 -7.55 25.09
C PHE A 215 3.56 -6.81 24.64
N ALA A 216 2.74 -6.44 25.62
CA ALA A 216 1.42 -5.83 25.39
C ALA A 216 1.44 -4.60 24.47
N PRO A 217 2.40 -3.64 24.56
CA PRO A 217 2.44 -2.52 23.63
C PRO A 217 2.59 -2.94 22.16
N ALA A 218 3.49 -3.89 21.86
CA ALA A 218 3.68 -4.36 20.50
C ALA A 218 2.42 -5.08 19.97
N ARG A 219 1.79 -5.91 20.80
CA ARG A 219 0.54 -6.61 20.44
C ARG A 219 -0.57 -5.64 20.07
N TRP A 220 -0.79 -4.60 20.89
CA TRP A 220 -1.81 -3.60 20.59
C TRP A 220 -1.50 -2.80 19.34
N LEU A 221 -0.25 -2.39 19.13
CA LEU A 221 0.14 -1.64 17.93
C LEU A 221 -0.06 -2.46 16.64
N VAL A 222 0.27 -3.75 16.66
CA VAL A 222 0.04 -4.66 15.53
C VAL A 222 -1.47 -4.86 15.28
N ALA A 223 -2.26 -5.03 16.37
CA ALA A 223 -3.72 -5.17 16.29
C ALA A 223 -4.39 -3.89 15.76
N ILE A 224 -3.93 -2.69 16.17
CA ILE A 224 -4.43 -1.40 15.64
C ILE A 224 -4.27 -1.38 14.12
N VAL A 225 -3.11 -1.75 13.61
CA VAL A 225 -2.85 -1.73 12.17
C VAL A 225 -3.70 -2.74 11.43
N ALA A 226 -3.87 -3.94 11.98
CA ALA A 226 -4.75 -4.97 11.40
C ALA A 226 -6.20 -4.49 11.28
N VAL A 227 -6.78 -3.96 12.37
CA VAL A 227 -8.15 -3.42 12.38
C VAL A 227 -8.29 -2.23 11.43
N THR A 228 -7.32 -1.30 11.47
CA THR A 228 -7.33 -0.13 10.58
C THR A 228 -7.29 -0.54 9.11
N SER A 229 -6.50 -1.57 8.76
CA SER A 229 -6.41 -2.08 7.38
C SER A 229 -7.73 -2.67 6.91
N ILE A 230 -8.44 -3.40 7.76
CA ILE A 230 -9.80 -3.86 7.46
C ILE A 230 -10.73 -2.66 7.26
N CYS A 231 -10.73 -1.68 8.16
CA CYS A 231 -11.61 -0.52 8.08
C CYS A 231 -11.37 0.38 6.86
N VAL A 232 -10.14 0.38 6.30
CA VAL A 232 -9.81 1.19 5.13
C VAL A 232 -10.05 0.46 3.81
N SER A 233 -10.16 -0.87 3.83
CA SER A 233 -10.33 -1.66 2.60
C SER A 233 -11.53 -1.23 1.74
N PRO A 234 -12.70 -0.82 2.28
CA PRO A 234 -13.80 -0.31 1.48
C PRO A 234 -13.44 0.90 0.62
N PHE A 235 -12.64 1.83 1.16
CA PHE A 235 -12.20 3.02 0.43
C PHE A 235 -11.29 2.68 -0.75
N MET A 236 -10.48 1.64 -0.63
CA MET A 236 -9.62 1.20 -1.74
C MET A 236 -10.41 0.41 -2.79
N THR A 237 -11.37 -0.40 -2.37
CA THR A 237 -12.05 -1.37 -3.22
C THR A 237 -13.29 -0.80 -3.90
N PHE A 238 -14.15 -0.04 -3.18
CA PHE A 238 -15.49 0.31 -3.67
C PHE A 238 -15.63 1.75 -4.18
N MET A 239 -14.53 2.49 -4.37
CA MET A 239 -14.58 3.82 -5.02
C MET A 239 -15.16 3.81 -6.42
N PRO A 240 -14.94 2.77 -7.28
CA PRO A 240 -15.63 2.69 -8.58
C PRO A 240 -17.17 2.70 -8.47
N VAL A 241 -17.73 2.03 -7.44
CA VAL A 241 -19.19 2.02 -7.18
C VAL A 241 -19.70 3.43 -6.84
N TYR A 242 -18.93 4.16 -5.98
CA TYR A 242 -19.29 5.54 -5.64
C TYR A 242 -19.20 6.47 -6.84
N ALA A 243 -18.14 6.36 -7.64
CA ALA A 243 -17.95 7.18 -8.83
C ALA A 243 -19.09 6.96 -9.82
N GLN A 244 -19.43 5.72 -10.12
CA GLN A 244 -20.39 5.36 -11.17
C GLN A 244 -21.84 5.49 -10.69
N ASP A 245 -22.23 4.85 -9.58
CA ASP A 245 -23.65 4.67 -9.20
C ASP A 245 -24.16 5.75 -8.24
N ILE A 246 -23.29 6.34 -7.44
CA ILE A 246 -23.71 7.29 -6.41
C ILE A 246 -23.54 8.74 -6.89
N PHE A 247 -22.44 9.01 -7.56
CA PHE A 247 -22.14 10.35 -8.08
C PHE A 247 -22.39 10.48 -9.58
N ASN A 248 -22.79 9.39 -10.28
CA ASN A 248 -23.07 9.34 -11.73
C ASN A 248 -21.93 9.91 -12.57
N GLY A 249 -20.69 9.61 -12.20
CA GLY A 249 -19.47 10.08 -12.85
C GLY A 249 -18.70 8.96 -13.55
N GLY A 250 -17.66 9.36 -14.26
CA GLY A 250 -16.77 8.49 -15.00
C GLY A 250 -15.48 8.15 -14.25
N PRO A 251 -14.48 7.62 -14.99
CA PRO A 251 -13.16 7.31 -14.47
C PRO A 251 -12.40 8.54 -13.94
N ASP A 252 -12.67 9.71 -14.50
CA ASP A 252 -12.16 11.01 -14.06
C ASP A 252 -12.57 11.29 -12.62
N LEU A 253 -13.85 11.06 -12.30
CA LEU A 253 -14.35 11.21 -10.95
C LEU A 253 -13.73 10.20 -9.99
N LEU A 254 -13.54 8.94 -10.42
CA LEU A 254 -12.80 7.95 -9.63
C LEU A 254 -11.40 8.44 -9.27
N GLY A 255 -10.67 9.01 -10.24
CA GLY A 255 -9.36 9.61 -10.02
C GLY A 255 -9.39 10.75 -9.01
N ILE A 256 -10.40 11.62 -9.07
CA ILE A 256 -10.59 12.74 -8.13
C ILE A 256 -10.87 12.22 -6.70
N LEU A 257 -11.74 11.22 -6.55
CA LEU A 257 -12.07 10.63 -5.25
C LEU A 257 -10.84 9.97 -4.60
N LEU A 258 -10.10 9.17 -5.36
CA LEU A 258 -8.87 8.54 -4.88
C LEU A 258 -7.77 9.57 -4.62
N GLY A 259 -7.67 10.61 -5.46
CA GLY A 259 -6.75 11.73 -5.29
C GLY A 259 -7.02 12.52 -4.02
N ALA A 260 -8.29 12.75 -3.65
CA ALA A 260 -8.66 13.41 -2.40
C ALA A 260 -8.18 12.61 -1.18
N SER A 261 -8.40 11.29 -1.17
CA SER A 261 -7.89 10.40 -0.11
C SER A 261 -6.36 10.41 -0.04
N GLY A 262 -5.69 10.34 -1.20
CA GLY A 262 -4.23 10.43 -1.32
C GLY A 262 -3.67 11.76 -0.82
N GLY A 263 -4.35 12.87 -1.12
CA GLY A 263 -4.00 14.21 -0.62
C GLY A 263 -4.01 14.30 0.90
N GLY A 264 -5.05 13.73 1.53
CA GLY A 264 -5.13 13.61 2.98
C GLY A 264 -3.99 12.77 3.57
N ALA A 265 -3.69 11.64 2.93
CA ALA A 265 -2.58 10.78 3.30
C ALA A 265 -1.22 11.51 3.27
N LEU A 266 -0.97 12.30 2.21
CA LEU A 266 0.24 13.13 2.11
C LEU A 266 0.30 14.18 3.20
N ALA A 267 -0.80 14.92 3.42
CA ALA A 267 -0.87 15.94 4.46
C ALA A 267 -0.54 15.38 5.84
N ALA A 268 -1.09 14.19 6.17
CA ALA A 268 -0.80 13.49 7.42
C ALA A 268 0.67 13.06 7.52
N ALA A 269 1.25 12.54 6.43
CA ALA A 269 2.65 12.14 6.38
C ALA A 269 3.59 13.33 6.58
N LEU A 270 3.33 14.46 5.91
CA LEU A 270 4.10 15.70 6.08
C LEU A 270 3.97 16.26 7.49
N PHE A 271 2.75 16.24 8.05
CA PHE A 271 2.54 16.64 9.44
C PHE A 271 3.36 15.79 10.40
N LEU A 272 3.36 14.46 10.25
CA LEU A 272 4.16 13.57 11.10
C LEU A 272 5.67 13.82 10.93
N ALA A 273 6.14 14.00 9.70
CA ALA A 273 7.54 14.27 9.40
C ALA A 273 8.04 15.60 10.00
N SER A 274 7.15 16.59 10.17
CA SER A 274 7.49 17.87 10.81
C SER A 274 7.64 17.77 12.32
N ARG A 275 7.23 16.67 12.96
CA ARG A 275 7.25 16.50 14.41
C ARG A 275 8.57 15.85 14.87
N ARG A 276 9.27 16.54 15.76
CA ARG A 276 10.54 16.06 16.36
C ARG A 276 10.33 15.19 17.61
N SER A 277 9.13 15.16 18.17
CA SER A 277 8.84 14.46 19.43
C SER A 277 7.73 13.41 19.27
N LEU A 278 7.91 12.29 19.93
CA LEU A 278 6.91 11.22 20.07
C LEU A 278 5.80 11.56 21.08
N ALA A 279 5.90 12.71 21.77
CA ALA A 279 4.90 13.12 22.76
C ALA A 279 3.50 13.24 22.12
N GLY A 280 2.50 12.63 22.77
CA GLY A 280 1.11 12.65 22.32
C GLY A 280 0.81 11.80 21.07
N ILE A 281 1.74 10.93 20.63
CA ILE A 281 1.51 10.08 19.44
C ILE A 281 0.34 9.11 19.66
N GLY A 282 0.14 8.60 20.89
CA GLY A 282 -1.00 7.76 21.23
C GLY A 282 -2.34 8.49 21.09
N ASN A 283 -2.41 9.75 21.55
CA ASN A 283 -3.62 10.56 21.39
C ASN A 283 -3.94 10.85 19.91
N ARG A 284 -2.91 11.01 19.08
CA ARG A 284 -3.09 11.19 17.62
C ARG A 284 -3.66 9.93 16.97
N ILE A 285 -3.23 8.75 17.39
CA ILE A 285 -3.81 7.48 16.92
C ILE A 285 -5.28 7.40 17.28
N ILE A 286 -5.63 7.67 18.55
CA ILE A 286 -7.01 7.66 19.03
C ILE A 286 -7.87 8.65 18.23
N LEU A 287 -7.42 9.91 18.15
CA LEU A 287 -8.15 10.95 17.42
C LEU A 287 -8.34 10.57 15.93
N ALA A 288 -7.32 10.00 15.30
CA ALA A 288 -7.41 9.55 13.92
C ALA A 288 -8.40 8.39 13.74
N CYS A 289 -8.49 7.44 14.69
CA CYS A 289 -9.50 6.38 14.66
C CYS A 289 -10.93 6.95 14.76
N LEU A 290 -11.15 7.91 15.66
CA LEU A 290 -12.47 8.52 15.85
C LEU A 290 -12.88 9.39 14.65
N VAL A 291 -12.00 10.29 14.24
CA VAL A 291 -12.27 11.23 13.13
C VAL A 291 -12.40 10.49 11.80
N GLY A 292 -11.51 9.53 11.52
CA GLY A 292 -11.58 8.68 10.33
C GLY A 292 -12.83 7.82 10.30
N GLY A 293 -13.24 7.27 11.46
CA GLY A 293 -14.47 6.50 11.58
C GLY A 293 -15.72 7.35 11.34
N VAL A 294 -15.80 8.55 11.93
CA VAL A 294 -16.90 9.50 11.69
C VAL A 294 -16.94 9.91 10.20
N ALA A 295 -15.78 10.20 9.61
CA ALA A 295 -15.70 10.54 8.19
C ALA A 295 -16.17 9.38 7.29
N SER A 296 -15.87 8.13 7.65
CA SER A 296 -16.35 6.93 6.94
C SER A 296 -17.89 6.82 6.99
N VAL A 297 -18.48 6.97 8.18
CA VAL A 297 -19.94 6.92 8.35
C VAL A 297 -20.62 8.07 7.59
N ALA A 298 -20.09 9.28 7.68
CA ALA A 298 -20.61 10.43 6.96
C ALA A 298 -20.51 10.25 5.44
N PHE A 299 -19.40 9.70 4.94
CA PHE A 299 -19.20 9.42 3.52
C PHE A 299 -20.20 8.39 3.00
N ALA A 300 -20.57 7.38 3.78
CA ALA A 300 -21.47 6.30 3.39
C ALA A 300 -22.81 6.80 2.82
N TYR A 301 -23.39 7.83 3.42
CA TYR A 301 -24.68 8.39 3.02
C TYR A 301 -24.59 9.70 2.24
N ASN A 302 -23.37 10.21 2.03
CA ASN A 302 -23.16 11.46 1.33
C ASN A 302 -23.43 11.31 -0.18
N ARG A 303 -24.17 12.25 -0.76
CA ARG A 303 -24.46 12.35 -2.19
C ARG A 303 -23.91 13.61 -2.84
N LEU A 304 -23.27 14.48 -2.05
CA LEU A 304 -22.72 15.73 -2.53
C LEU A 304 -21.20 15.57 -2.74
N LEU A 305 -20.74 15.73 -3.97
CA LEU A 305 -19.31 15.61 -4.29
C LEU A 305 -18.46 16.61 -3.48
N THR A 306 -18.98 17.83 -3.24
CA THR A 306 -18.31 18.86 -2.44
C THR A 306 -18.03 18.44 -1.01
N LEU A 307 -18.84 17.57 -0.41
CA LEU A 307 -18.62 16.99 0.92
C LEU A 307 -17.84 15.68 0.85
N ALA A 308 -17.94 14.93 -0.24
CA ALA A 308 -17.21 13.68 -0.43
C ALA A 308 -15.69 13.90 -0.38
N LEU A 309 -15.19 14.93 -1.06
CA LEU A 309 -13.75 15.21 -1.15
C LEU A 309 -13.09 15.48 0.20
N PRO A 310 -13.60 16.42 1.06
CA PRO A 310 -13.05 16.61 2.39
C PRO A 310 -13.21 15.38 3.30
N LEU A 311 -14.29 14.61 3.20
CA LEU A 311 -14.44 13.37 3.96
C LEU A 311 -13.41 12.32 3.57
N LEU A 312 -13.14 12.15 2.27
CA LEU A 312 -12.09 11.26 1.79
C LEU A 312 -10.70 11.75 2.17
N PHE A 313 -10.45 13.07 2.11
CA PHE A 313 -9.20 13.67 2.57
C PHE A 313 -8.95 13.36 4.06
N VAL A 314 -9.95 13.54 4.90
CA VAL A 314 -9.89 13.22 6.34
C VAL A 314 -9.67 11.73 6.57
N SER A 315 -10.37 10.85 5.83
CA SER A 315 -10.24 9.40 5.95
C SER A 315 -8.84 8.92 5.56
N GLY A 316 -8.31 9.39 4.43
CA GLY A 316 -6.96 9.05 3.96
C GLY A 316 -5.87 9.57 4.90
N GLY A 317 -6.06 10.79 5.43
CA GLY A 317 -5.19 11.39 6.44
C GLY A 317 -5.19 10.61 7.74
N SER A 318 -6.35 10.22 8.23
CA SER A 318 -6.52 9.41 9.44
C SER A 318 -5.84 8.05 9.31
N PHE A 319 -6.00 7.39 8.18
CA PHE A 319 -5.35 6.13 7.89
C PHE A 319 -3.83 6.19 8.00
N ILE A 320 -3.20 7.14 7.30
CA ILE A 320 -1.74 7.29 7.34
C ILE A 320 -1.27 7.76 8.72
N MET A 321 -2.03 8.60 9.40
CA MET A 321 -1.74 9.00 10.78
C MET A 321 -1.63 7.79 11.70
N ILE A 322 -2.58 6.85 11.64
CA ILE A 322 -2.59 5.63 12.47
C ILE A 322 -1.41 4.73 12.09
N VAL A 323 -1.32 4.35 10.82
CA VAL A 323 -0.31 3.38 10.35
C VAL A 323 1.10 3.88 10.62
N THR A 324 1.41 5.13 10.23
CA THR A 324 2.76 5.68 10.41
C THR A 324 3.10 5.88 11.90
N SER A 325 2.14 6.33 12.72
CA SER A 325 2.35 6.48 14.16
C SER A 325 2.62 5.14 14.86
N CYS A 326 1.87 4.08 14.50
CA CYS A 326 2.12 2.74 15.00
C CYS A 326 3.48 2.19 14.57
N ASN A 327 3.88 2.46 13.32
CA ASN A 327 5.18 2.09 12.79
C ASN A 327 6.33 2.73 13.59
N ILE A 328 6.25 4.04 13.81
CA ILE A 328 7.26 4.80 14.58
C ILE A 328 7.35 4.27 16.02
N LEU A 329 6.20 4.10 16.69
CA LEU A 329 6.17 3.58 18.06
C LEU A 329 6.76 2.17 18.14
N LEU A 330 6.35 1.28 17.24
CA LEU A 330 6.82 -0.11 17.26
C LEU A 330 8.34 -0.18 17.05
N GLN A 331 8.89 0.59 16.10
CA GLN A 331 10.33 0.65 15.87
C GLN A 331 11.11 1.20 17.07
N SER A 332 10.53 2.12 17.84
CA SER A 332 11.16 2.69 19.02
C SER A 332 11.11 1.77 20.26
N LEU A 333 10.15 0.84 20.32
CA LEU A 333 9.94 -0.02 21.47
C LEU A 333 10.59 -1.40 21.36
N VAL A 334 10.82 -1.86 20.12
CA VAL A 334 11.32 -3.21 19.87
C VAL A 334 12.85 -3.22 19.92
N PRO A 335 13.46 -4.18 20.66
CA PRO A 335 14.90 -4.37 20.70
C PRO A 335 15.50 -4.54 19.30
N GLU A 336 16.72 -4.08 19.09
CA GLU A 336 17.36 -4.01 17.78
C GLU A 336 17.42 -5.38 17.08
N HIS A 337 17.76 -6.43 17.83
CA HIS A 337 17.88 -7.79 17.30
C HIS A 337 16.54 -8.43 16.85
N LEU A 338 15.38 -7.93 17.32
CA LEU A 338 14.04 -8.38 16.93
C LEU A 338 13.33 -7.41 15.95
N ARG A 339 13.86 -6.18 15.82
CA ARG A 339 13.18 -5.09 15.10
C ARG A 339 12.73 -5.49 13.68
N GLY A 340 13.63 -6.07 12.90
CA GLY A 340 13.31 -6.48 11.53
C GLY A 340 12.17 -7.49 11.45
N ARG A 341 12.14 -8.47 12.35
CA ARG A 341 11.13 -9.53 12.39
C ARG A 341 9.78 -9.04 12.88
N VAL A 342 9.76 -8.19 13.91
CA VAL A 342 8.52 -7.57 14.40
C VAL A 342 7.95 -6.61 13.36
N MET A 343 8.80 -5.90 12.62
CA MET A 343 8.35 -5.06 11.50
C MET A 343 7.81 -5.88 10.33
N ALA A 344 8.30 -7.10 10.11
CA ALA A 344 7.69 -8.02 9.16
C ALA A 344 6.27 -8.42 9.58
N LEU A 345 6.05 -8.76 10.86
CA LEU A 345 4.69 -9.03 11.39
C LEU A 345 3.76 -7.81 11.27
N TYR A 346 4.28 -6.61 11.54
CA TYR A 346 3.56 -5.37 11.32
C TYR A 346 3.12 -5.21 9.86
N THR A 347 4.04 -5.44 8.91
CA THR A 347 3.75 -5.36 7.47
C THR A 347 2.75 -6.42 7.02
N MET A 348 2.88 -7.65 7.54
CA MET A 348 1.90 -8.72 7.29
C MET A 348 0.51 -8.35 7.82
N SER A 349 0.42 -7.74 9.00
CA SER A 349 -0.87 -7.26 9.56
C SER A 349 -1.45 -6.12 8.73
N PHE A 350 -0.61 -5.26 8.16
CA PHE A 350 -1.04 -4.17 7.30
C PHE A 350 -1.52 -4.67 5.93
N ILE A 351 -0.66 -5.37 5.19
CA ILE A 351 -0.94 -5.83 3.81
C ILE A 351 -1.94 -6.98 3.80
N GLY A 352 -1.84 -7.91 4.77
CA GLY A 352 -2.65 -9.11 4.77
C GLY A 352 -4.11 -8.92 5.18
N MET A 353 -4.42 -7.87 5.94
CA MET A 353 -5.80 -7.60 6.35
C MET A 353 -6.61 -6.86 5.29
N LEU A 354 -5.97 -6.13 4.38
CA LEU A 354 -6.65 -5.44 3.27
C LEU A 354 -7.44 -6.38 2.36
N PRO A 355 -6.86 -7.47 1.81
CA PRO A 355 -7.60 -8.39 0.95
C PRO A 355 -8.74 -9.11 1.68
N LEU A 356 -8.52 -9.49 2.95
CA LEU A 356 -9.58 -10.10 3.75
C LEU A 356 -10.74 -9.12 3.95
N GLY A 357 -10.44 -7.86 4.26
CA GLY A 357 -11.44 -6.81 4.34
C GLY A 357 -12.19 -6.62 3.03
N SER A 358 -11.48 -6.57 1.89
CA SER A 358 -12.08 -6.40 0.56
C SER A 358 -13.04 -7.55 0.20
N LEU A 359 -12.67 -8.80 0.51
CA LEU A 359 -13.51 -9.96 0.25
C LEU A 359 -14.74 -10.00 1.17
N VAL A 360 -14.55 -9.80 2.48
CA VAL A 360 -15.65 -9.79 3.47
C VAL A 360 -16.65 -8.69 3.14
N TYR A 361 -16.17 -7.48 2.92
CA TYR A 361 -17.04 -6.35 2.60
C TYR A 361 -17.66 -6.45 1.21
N GLY A 362 -16.97 -7.06 0.23
CA GLY A 362 -17.54 -7.36 -1.09
C GLY A 362 -18.69 -8.34 -1.01
N SER A 363 -18.52 -9.41 -0.22
CA SER A 363 -19.58 -10.40 0.02
C SER A 363 -20.79 -9.76 0.74
N LEU A 364 -20.51 -8.94 1.76
CA LEU A 364 -21.54 -8.25 2.53
C LEU A 364 -22.30 -7.24 1.67
N ALA A 365 -21.60 -6.44 0.86
CA ALA A 365 -22.22 -5.49 -0.06
C ALA A 365 -23.11 -6.18 -1.09
N HIS A 366 -22.69 -7.34 -1.59
CA HIS A 366 -23.48 -8.15 -2.51
C HIS A 366 -24.77 -8.69 -1.86
N GLN A 367 -24.69 -9.24 -0.65
CA GLN A 367 -25.85 -9.77 0.08
C GLN A 367 -26.86 -8.67 0.44
N ILE A 368 -26.39 -7.49 0.83
CA ILE A 368 -27.25 -6.36 1.20
C ILE A 368 -27.76 -5.60 -0.04
N GLY A 369 -27.10 -5.77 -1.20
CA GLY A 369 -27.40 -5.01 -2.42
C GLY A 369 -26.91 -3.55 -2.37
N SER A 370 -26.01 -3.21 -1.45
CA SER A 370 -25.48 -1.84 -1.27
C SER A 370 -24.10 -1.82 -0.61
N VAL A 371 -23.24 -0.92 -1.10
CA VAL A 371 -21.91 -0.67 -0.48
C VAL A 371 -21.97 0.28 0.72
N LYS A 372 -23.07 1.03 0.91
CA LYS A 372 -23.17 2.03 1.99
C LYS A 372 -23.03 1.43 3.38
N PRO A 373 -23.71 0.32 3.75
CA PRO A 373 -23.56 -0.30 5.07
C PRO A 373 -22.13 -0.74 5.39
N VAL A 374 -21.36 -1.10 4.36
CA VAL A 374 -19.96 -1.51 4.49
C VAL A 374 -19.10 -0.38 5.06
N PHE A 375 -19.27 0.85 4.55
CA PHE A 375 -18.56 2.03 5.05
C PHE A 375 -19.01 2.40 6.47
N VAL A 376 -20.31 2.22 6.79
CA VAL A 376 -20.83 2.42 8.14
C VAL A 376 -20.20 1.43 9.11
N ILE A 377 -20.18 0.14 8.77
CA ILE A 377 -19.59 -0.91 9.62
C ILE A 377 -18.10 -0.61 9.84
N ALA A 378 -17.35 -0.31 8.78
CA ALA A 378 -15.95 0.05 8.89
C ALA A 378 -15.71 1.27 9.78
N GLY A 379 -16.55 2.31 9.64
CA GLY A 379 -16.48 3.52 10.46
C GLY A 379 -16.83 3.25 11.92
N VAL A 380 -17.88 2.49 12.20
CA VAL A 380 -18.29 2.09 13.56
C VAL A 380 -17.21 1.25 14.24
N ILE A 381 -16.60 0.29 13.52
CA ILE A 381 -15.48 -0.50 14.05
C ILE A 381 -14.31 0.43 14.40
N SER A 382 -13.96 1.39 13.52
CA SER A 382 -12.89 2.35 13.79
C SER A 382 -13.17 3.21 15.02
N ILE A 383 -14.40 3.72 15.18
CA ILE A 383 -14.82 4.51 16.35
C ILE A 383 -14.76 3.66 17.62
N ALA A 384 -15.37 2.48 17.60
CA ALA A 384 -15.39 1.56 18.75
C ALA A 384 -13.97 1.22 19.20
N TYR A 385 -13.09 0.96 18.22
CA TYR A 385 -11.70 0.69 18.48
C TYR A 385 -10.97 1.91 19.08
N GLY A 386 -11.26 3.12 18.58
CA GLY A 386 -10.76 4.36 19.15
C GLY A 386 -11.14 4.51 20.64
N TYR A 387 -12.37 4.16 21.03
CA TYR A 387 -12.79 4.14 22.43
C TYR A 387 -12.04 3.11 23.28
N VAL A 388 -11.80 1.91 22.75
CA VAL A 388 -10.97 0.91 23.42
C VAL A 388 -9.57 1.44 23.68
N LEU A 389 -8.98 2.09 22.67
CA LEU A 389 -7.65 2.70 22.76
C LEU A 389 -7.57 3.83 23.79
N MET A 390 -8.63 4.61 24.00
CA MET A 390 -8.67 5.64 25.05
C MET A 390 -8.45 5.04 26.44
N LYS A 391 -8.92 3.81 26.68
CA LYS A 391 -8.74 3.11 27.96
C LYS A 391 -7.38 2.41 28.07
N VAL A 392 -6.86 1.88 26.98
CA VAL A 392 -5.66 1.04 26.95
C VAL A 392 -4.38 1.85 26.76
N MET A 393 -4.41 2.89 25.92
CA MET A 393 -3.25 3.65 25.49
C MET A 393 -2.48 4.36 26.63
N PRO A 394 -3.11 4.93 27.68
CA PRO A 394 -2.38 5.53 28.78
C PRO A 394 -1.46 4.54 29.49
N GLY A 395 -1.94 3.31 29.72
CA GLY A 395 -1.14 2.23 30.30
C GLY A 395 0.01 1.78 29.39
N LEU A 396 -0.25 1.69 28.09
CA LEU A 396 0.77 1.34 27.09
C LEU A 396 1.86 2.41 27.00
N THR A 397 1.50 3.68 27.04
CA THR A 397 2.45 4.79 27.00
C THR A 397 3.37 4.79 28.23
N GLN A 398 2.83 4.48 29.41
CA GLN A 398 3.62 4.34 30.64
C GLN A 398 4.57 3.14 30.56
N MET A 399 4.11 1.98 30.07
CA MET A 399 4.94 0.80 29.86
C MET A 399 6.07 1.08 28.85
N ALA A 400 5.74 1.77 27.75
CA ALA A 400 6.70 2.16 26.74
C ALA A 400 7.78 3.10 27.31
N GLN A 401 7.38 4.10 28.10
CA GLN A 401 8.34 5.01 28.76
C GLN A 401 9.24 4.30 29.77
N ARG A 402 8.71 3.31 30.50
CA ARG A 402 9.53 2.48 31.40
C ARG A 402 10.54 1.64 30.62
N ALA A 403 10.10 0.98 29.56
CA ALA A 403 11.00 0.18 28.72
C ALA A 403 12.13 1.00 28.08
N LEU A 404 11.86 2.25 27.67
CA LEU A 404 12.88 3.17 27.11
C LEU A 404 13.85 3.73 28.18
N ARG A 405 13.48 3.71 29.48
CA ARG A 405 14.37 4.14 30.57
C ARG A 405 15.28 3.02 31.08
N THR A 406 14.92 1.76 30.81
CA THR A 406 15.65 0.56 31.24
C THR A 406 16.55 -0.02 30.13
N ALA A 407 16.43 0.46 28.90
CA ALA A 407 17.28 0.15 27.75
C ALA A 407 18.36 1.22 27.56
#